data_12c1aba15878ae2951cc57fbf07b74da
#
_entry.id   12c1aba15878ae2951cc57fbf07b74da
#
_cell.length_a   1.000
_cell.length_b   1.000
_cell.length_c   1.000
_cell.angle_alpha   90.00
_cell.angle_beta   90.00
_cell.angle_gamma   90.00
#
_symmetry.space_group_name_H-M   'P 1'
#
loop_
_entity.id
_entity.type
_entity.pdbx_description
1 polymer ?
#
loop_
_entity_poly.entity_id
_entity_poly.type
_entity_poly.pdbx_seq_one_letter_code
_entity_poly.pdbx_strand_id
1 'polypeptide(L)'
;MRFTFRRAGSPHSMSWTARAVVTAVLVGGVAAATAGIAAAQTGQGPTGTSAVVVKEAFRTGFGKMLVTPGAGRALYTNPAGCSAACQSIWPPLVMPAGATTPTGAPCLATARLGTKLQVTYHKLRLYMFVNDIGHSVTGNGVAGFHAAKVITSCAAAR
;
A
#
# COMPACT_ATOMS: atom_id res chain seq x y z
N MET A 1 39.72 22.86 -19.09
CA MET A 1 39.36 21.55 -19.68
C MET A 1 37.86 21.55 -19.96
N ARG A 2 37.46 21.51 -21.24
CA ARG A 2 36.04 21.52 -21.66
C ARG A 2 35.61 20.08 -21.90
N PHE A 3 34.65 19.56 -21.13
CA PHE A 3 34.03 18.26 -21.40
C PHE A 3 32.77 18.50 -22.23
N THR A 4 32.79 18.05 -23.47
CA THR A 4 31.63 17.94 -24.36
C THR A 4 30.88 16.65 -24.09
N PHE A 5 29.63 16.75 -23.60
CA PHE A 5 28.73 15.60 -23.50
C PHE A 5 28.08 15.34 -24.86
N ARG A 6 28.37 14.18 -25.44
CA ARG A 6 27.67 13.65 -26.62
C ARG A 6 26.32 13.06 -26.18
N ARG A 7 25.29 13.54 -26.85
CA ARG A 7 23.92 13.05 -26.80
C ARG A 7 23.79 11.84 -27.74
N ALA A 8 23.34 10.70 -27.25
CA ALA A 8 22.88 9.53 -28.00
C ALA A 8 21.70 8.96 -27.18
N GLY A 9 20.60 8.58 -27.72
CA GLY A 9 20.02 8.11 -28.90
C GLY A 9 18.58 7.73 -28.55
N SER A 10 17.67 7.82 -29.48
CA SER A 10 16.20 7.70 -29.37
C SER A 10 15.73 6.32 -28.92
N PRO A 11 14.58 6.23 -28.18
CA PRO A 11 13.92 4.97 -27.92
C PRO A 11 13.01 4.57 -29.10
N HIS A 12 13.11 3.34 -29.51
CA HIS A 12 12.22 2.70 -30.49
C HIS A 12 10.81 2.54 -29.91
N SER A 13 9.85 3.17 -30.55
CA SER A 13 8.42 2.95 -30.32
C SER A 13 8.01 1.61 -30.93
N MET A 14 7.69 0.63 -30.09
CA MET A 14 7.05 -0.60 -30.52
C MET A 14 5.52 -0.41 -30.47
N SER A 15 4.91 -0.16 -31.64
CA SER A 15 3.46 -0.17 -31.79
C SER A 15 2.96 -1.60 -31.95
N TRP A 16 2.19 -2.07 -31.00
CA TRP A 16 1.46 -3.34 -31.10
C TRP A 16 0.06 -3.07 -31.61
N THR A 17 -0.17 -3.31 -32.91
CA THR A 17 -1.50 -3.35 -33.49
C THR A 17 -2.11 -4.74 -33.29
N ALA A 18 -3.00 -4.86 -32.31
CA ALA A 18 -3.83 -6.05 -32.16
C ALA A 18 -4.97 -6.02 -33.19
N ARG A 19 -4.92 -6.91 -34.18
CA ARG A 19 -6.03 -7.16 -35.11
C ARG A 19 -7.00 -8.13 -34.43
N ALA A 20 -8.18 -7.66 -34.10
CA ALA A 20 -9.31 -8.49 -33.73
C ALA A 20 -9.96 -9.05 -35.00
N VAL A 21 -9.93 -10.36 -35.17
CA VAL A 21 -10.71 -11.07 -36.18
C VAL A 21 -12.07 -11.42 -35.56
N VAL A 22 -13.12 -10.77 -36.03
CA VAL A 22 -14.50 -11.12 -35.69
C VAL A 22 -15.00 -12.11 -36.74
N THR A 23 -15.15 -13.37 -36.36
CA THR A 23 -15.82 -14.39 -37.17
C THR A 23 -17.28 -14.45 -36.73
N ALA A 24 -18.17 -13.92 -37.53
CA ALA A 24 -19.61 -14.06 -37.36
C ALA A 24 -20.06 -15.39 -37.94
N VAL A 25 -20.55 -16.30 -37.12
CA VAL A 25 -21.30 -17.50 -37.55
C VAL A 25 -22.77 -17.27 -37.26
N LEU A 26 -23.55 -17.09 -38.32
CA LEU A 26 -25.00 -17.11 -38.28
C LEU A 26 -25.49 -18.56 -38.42
N VAL A 27 -26.08 -19.09 -37.35
CA VAL A 27 -26.92 -20.28 -37.40
C VAL A 27 -28.26 -19.94 -36.74
N GLY A 28 -29.31 -19.95 -37.49
CA GLY A 28 -30.67 -19.72 -37.02
C GLY A 28 -31.22 -20.92 -36.24
N GLY A 29 -32.14 -20.65 -35.32
CA GLY A 29 -32.92 -21.74 -34.71
C GLY A 29 -33.64 -21.33 -33.42
N VAL A 30 -34.95 -21.17 -33.54
CA VAL A 30 -36.02 -21.43 -32.56
C VAL A 30 -36.05 -20.60 -31.27
N ALA A 31 -37.04 -19.72 -31.21
CA ALA A 31 -37.50 -19.02 -30.03
C ALA A 31 -38.03 -19.98 -28.96
N ALA A 32 -37.37 -20.04 -27.83
CA ALA A 32 -37.93 -20.48 -26.54
C ALA A 32 -37.85 -19.31 -25.57
N ALA A 33 -38.99 -18.69 -25.29
CA ALA A 33 -39.10 -17.67 -24.26
C ALA A 33 -38.95 -18.32 -22.88
N THR A 34 -37.74 -18.30 -22.32
CA THR A 34 -37.53 -18.54 -20.93
C THR A 34 -37.47 -17.20 -20.22
N ALA A 35 -38.42 -16.95 -19.32
CA ALA A 35 -38.40 -15.80 -18.43
C ALA A 35 -37.11 -15.90 -17.57
N GLY A 36 -36.08 -15.18 -17.98
CA GLY A 36 -34.84 -15.04 -17.22
C GLY A 36 -35.12 -14.21 -15.98
N ILE A 37 -34.98 -14.85 -14.83
CA ILE A 37 -34.91 -14.16 -13.55
C ILE A 37 -33.69 -13.24 -13.65
N ALA A 38 -33.91 -11.93 -13.71
CA ALA A 38 -32.84 -10.94 -13.58
C ALA A 38 -32.25 -11.11 -12.19
N ALA A 39 -31.14 -11.83 -12.11
CA ALA A 39 -30.30 -11.83 -10.91
C ALA A 39 -29.85 -10.39 -10.70
N ALA A 40 -30.37 -9.74 -9.66
CA ALA A 40 -29.89 -8.46 -9.20
C ALA A 40 -28.40 -8.64 -8.92
N GLN A 41 -27.56 -8.08 -9.79
CA GLN A 41 -26.15 -7.92 -9.50
C GLN A 41 -26.08 -6.90 -8.37
N THR A 42 -25.95 -7.41 -7.13
CA THR A 42 -25.58 -6.61 -5.99
C THR A 42 -24.27 -5.94 -6.38
N GLY A 43 -24.31 -4.60 -6.51
CA GLY A 43 -23.16 -3.78 -6.90
C GLY A 43 -21.97 -4.12 -6.05
N GLN A 44 -20.99 -4.82 -6.63
CA GLN A 44 -19.66 -4.90 -6.08
C GLN A 44 -19.10 -3.48 -6.12
N GLY A 45 -19.06 -2.84 -4.95
CA GLY A 45 -18.30 -1.61 -4.77
C GLY A 45 -16.86 -1.85 -5.25
N PRO A 46 -16.08 -0.80 -5.56
CA PRO A 46 -14.75 -0.94 -6.11
C PRO A 46 -13.95 -1.92 -5.24
N THR A 47 -13.66 -3.08 -5.78
CA THR A 47 -12.85 -4.12 -5.13
C THR A 47 -11.43 -3.58 -4.98
N GLY A 48 -11.17 -2.94 -3.83
CA GLY A 48 -9.84 -2.43 -3.53
C GLY A 48 -8.85 -3.58 -3.47
N THR A 49 -7.77 -3.49 -4.23
CA THR A 49 -6.71 -4.49 -4.21
C THR A 49 -6.01 -4.50 -2.85
N SER A 50 -5.80 -5.69 -2.29
CA SER A 50 -5.04 -5.87 -1.05
C SER A 50 -3.54 -5.84 -1.33
N ALA A 51 -2.76 -5.29 -0.40
CA ALA A 51 -1.29 -5.33 -0.46
C ALA A 51 -0.69 -5.64 0.90
N VAL A 52 0.33 -6.52 0.93
CA VAL A 52 1.15 -6.75 2.12
C VAL A 52 2.07 -5.56 2.32
N VAL A 53 1.77 -4.71 3.29
CA VAL A 53 2.50 -3.45 3.56
C VAL A 53 3.25 -3.46 4.87
N VAL A 54 3.00 -4.45 5.74
CA VAL A 54 3.73 -4.66 6.98
C VAL A 54 4.03 -6.14 7.18
N LYS A 55 5.01 -6.43 8.05
CA LYS A 55 5.28 -7.74 8.63
C LYS A 55 5.51 -7.59 10.13
N GLU A 56 5.34 -8.67 10.87
CA GLU A 56 5.78 -8.76 12.25
C GLU A 56 7.23 -9.25 12.31
N ALA A 57 8.04 -8.65 13.15
CA ALA A 57 9.40 -9.09 13.40
C ALA A 57 9.76 -8.91 14.87
N PHE A 58 10.57 -9.82 15.39
CA PHE A 58 11.17 -9.64 16.71
C PHE A 58 12.39 -8.71 16.63
N ARG A 59 12.50 -7.76 17.58
CA ARG A 59 13.65 -6.89 17.73
C ARG A 59 14.11 -6.90 19.18
N THR A 60 15.40 -7.10 19.38
CA THR A 60 16.02 -7.11 20.73
C THR A 60 15.70 -5.81 21.46
N GLY A 61 15.24 -5.89 22.69
CA GLY A 61 14.80 -4.75 23.49
C GLY A 61 13.38 -4.23 23.20
N PHE A 62 12.77 -4.60 22.07
CA PHE A 62 11.42 -4.12 21.67
C PHE A 62 10.36 -5.22 21.64
N GLY A 63 10.78 -6.49 21.52
CA GLY A 63 9.85 -7.61 21.32
C GLY A 63 9.32 -7.67 19.88
N LYS A 64 8.12 -8.21 19.72
CA LYS A 64 7.42 -8.22 18.41
C LYS A 64 6.93 -6.81 18.05
N MET A 65 7.28 -6.36 16.86
CA MET A 65 6.88 -5.06 16.33
C MET A 65 6.60 -5.14 14.83
N LEU A 66 5.97 -4.11 14.30
CA LEU A 66 5.72 -3.98 12.87
C LEU A 66 6.96 -3.46 12.15
N VAL A 67 7.22 -4.06 10.98
CA VAL A 67 8.31 -3.67 10.08
C VAL A 67 7.81 -3.65 8.64
N THR A 68 8.54 -2.99 7.75
CA THR A 68 8.24 -3.04 6.30
C THR A 68 8.58 -4.41 5.73
N PRO A 69 7.85 -4.92 4.73
CA PRO A 69 8.26 -6.07 3.93
C PRO A 69 9.61 -5.82 3.24
N GLY A 70 10.36 -6.86 2.95
CA GLY A 70 11.66 -6.76 2.28
C GLY A 70 12.74 -6.19 3.19
N ALA A 71 12.92 -4.87 3.23
CA ALA A 71 13.99 -4.22 3.99
C ALA A 71 13.88 -4.37 5.52
N GLY A 72 12.72 -4.75 6.05
CA GLY A 72 12.51 -4.97 7.47
C GLY A 72 12.72 -3.73 8.35
N ARG A 73 12.52 -2.51 7.80
CA ARG A 73 12.65 -1.25 8.55
C ARG A 73 11.58 -1.16 9.62
N ALA A 74 11.94 -0.67 10.78
CA ALA A 74 11.02 -0.44 11.89
C ALA A 74 9.89 0.53 11.53
N LEU A 75 8.69 0.27 12.06
CA LEU A 75 7.54 1.15 11.92
C LEU A 75 7.19 1.78 13.26
N TYR A 76 6.72 3.02 13.19
CA TYR A 76 6.45 3.86 14.35
C TYR A 76 5.06 4.48 14.28
N THR A 77 4.53 4.82 15.43
CA THR A 77 3.31 5.61 15.60
C THR A 77 3.58 6.85 16.41
N ASN A 78 2.83 7.93 16.15
CA ASN A 78 2.81 9.13 16.96
C ASN A 78 1.36 9.60 17.14
N PRO A 79 0.79 9.62 18.35
CA PRO A 79 -0.57 10.08 18.58
C PRO A 79 -0.81 11.54 18.17
N ALA A 80 0.20 12.39 18.27
CA ALA A 80 0.13 13.80 17.83
C ALA A 80 0.16 13.94 16.30
N GLY A 81 0.48 12.85 15.57
CA GLY A 81 0.65 12.89 14.12
C GLY A 81 1.99 13.48 13.69
N CYS A 82 2.07 13.87 12.42
CA CYS A 82 3.29 14.40 11.80
C CYS A 82 2.91 15.44 10.75
N SER A 83 3.39 16.67 10.91
CA SER A 83 3.19 17.76 9.94
C SER A 83 3.97 17.50 8.65
N ALA A 84 3.75 18.30 7.61
CA ALA A 84 4.49 18.18 6.35
C ALA A 84 6.01 18.33 6.56
N ALA A 85 6.46 19.22 7.42
CA ALA A 85 7.88 19.40 7.76
C ALA A 85 8.46 18.18 8.49
N CYS A 86 7.66 17.55 9.37
CA CYS A 86 8.05 16.34 10.06
C CYS A 86 8.25 15.15 9.11
N GLN A 87 7.49 15.07 8.01
CA GLN A 87 7.50 13.92 7.09
C GLN A 87 8.82 13.75 6.34
N SER A 88 9.68 14.75 6.28
CA SER A 88 11.04 14.61 5.73
C SER A 88 11.92 13.69 6.60
N ILE A 89 11.69 13.66 7.89
CA ILE A 89 12.41 12.83 8.87
C ILE A 89 11.62 11.55 9.18
N TRP A 90 10.29 11.65 9.17
CA TRP A 90 9.34 10.58 9.46
C TRP A 90 8.44 10.29 8.24
N PRO A 91 8.98 9.68 7.18
CA PRO A 91 8.19 9.36 5.98
C PRO A 91 6.98 8.49 6.35
N PRO A 92 5.77 8.86 5.88
CA PRO A 92 4.57 8.06 6.10
C PRO A 92 4.64 6.73 5.35
N LEU A 93 4.17 5.65 5.95
CA LEU A 93 3.95 4.39 5.24
C LEU A 93 2.69 4.53 4.40
N VAL A 94 2.84 4.59 3.07
CA VAL A 94 1.72 4.73 2.14
C VAL A 94 1.43 3.43 1.40
N MET A 95 0.17 3.26 1.00
CA MET A 95 -0.26 2.14 0.17
C MET A 95 0.39 2.23 -1.21
N PRO A 96 0.75 1.09 -1.82
CA PRO A 96 1.09 1.03 -3.23
C PRO A 96 -0.05 1.56 -4.12
N ALA A 97 0.29 2.06 -5.31
CA ALA A 97 -0.70 2.54 -6.26
C ALA A 97 -1.72 1.44 -6.61
N GLY A 98 -3.00 1.78 -6.61
CA GLY A 98 -4.10 0.86 -6.89
C GLY A 98 -4.51 -0.04 -5.72
N ALA A 99 -3.74 -0.11 -4.64
CA ALA A 99 -4.11 -0.88 -3.45
C ALA A 99 -4.83 0.01 -2.42
N THR A 100 -5.86 -0.54 -1.79
CA THR A 100 -6.67 0.17 -0.79
C THR A 100 -6.73 -0.55 0.56
N THR A 101 -6.46 -1.87 0.57
CA THR A 101 -6.55 -2.71 1.78
C THR A 101 -5.17 -3.16 2.22
N PRO A 102 -4.65 -2.65 3.37
CA PRO A 102 -3.37 -3.08 3.91
C PRO A 102 -3.48 -4.45 4.58
N THR A 103 -2.47 -5.30 4.39
CA THR A 103 -2.37 -6.61 5.03
C THR A 103 -0.98 -6.84 5.62
N GLY A 104 -0.84 -7.93 6.40
CA GLY A 104 0.42 -8.36 7.01
C GLY A 104 0.45 -8.26 8.54
N ALA A 105 -0.56 -7.65 9.16
CA ALA A 105 -0.83 -7.67 10.59
C ALA A 105 -2.32 -7.41 10.87
N PRO A 106 -2.84 -7.75 12.05
CA PRO A 106 -4.18 -7.35 12.46
C PRO A 106 -4.28 -5.84 12.67
N CYS A 107 -5.51 -5.31 12.74
CA CYS A 107 -5.82 -3.91 13.11
C CYS A 107 -5.22 -2.84 12.19
N LEU A 108 -4.87 -3.24 10.97
CA LEU A 108 -4.48 -2.31 9.92
C LEU A 108 -5.71 -1.67 9.26
N ALA A 109 -5.59 -0.42 8.90
CA ALA A 109 -6.54 0.33 8.09
C ALA A 109 -5.78 1.39 7.28
N THR A 110 -6.52 2.27 6.60
CA THR A 110 -5.94 3.39 5.87
C THR A 110 -6.60 4.71 6.29
N ALA A 111 -5.84 5.79 6.16
CA ALA A 111 -6.33 7.16 6.30
C ALA A 111 -5.82 8.01 5.12
N ARG A 112 -6.61 8.99 4.69
CA ARG A 112 -6.19 9.88 3.60
C ARG A 112 -5.00 10.75 4.00
N LEU A 113 -4.06 10.87 3.05
CA LEU A 113 -2.91 11.77 3.10
C LEU A 113 -2.80 12.44 1.72
N GLY A 114 -3.49 13.56 1.53
CA GLY A 114 -3.69 14.15 0.20
C GLY A 114 -4.37 13.16 -0.75
N THR A 115 -3.74 12.88 -1.89
CA THR A 115 -4.22 11.91 -2.89
C THR A 115 -3.84 10.45 -2.57
N LYS A 116 -3.00 10.22 -1.56
CA LYS A 116 -2.50 8.90 -1.17
C LYS A 116 -3.30 8.34 0.02
N LEU A 117 -3.17 7.03 0.24
CA LEU A 117 -3.65 6.35 1.43
C LEU A 117 -2.45 6.02 2.32
N GLN A 118 -2.41 6.57 3.52
CA GLN A 118 -1.44 6.21 4.53
C GLN A 118 -1.95 5.03 5.36
N VAL A 119 -1.10 4.07 5.62
CA VAL A 119 -1.42 2.91 6.48
C VAL A 119 -1.54 3.38 7.93
N THR A 120 -2.54 2.84 8.62
CA THR A 120 -2.75 3.04 10.05
C THR A 120 -2.74 1.70 10.78
N TYR A 121 -2.36 1.72 12.04
CA TYR A 121 -2.39 0.61 12.96
C TYR A 121 -3.02 1.06 14.27
N HIS A 122 -4.05 0.37 14.74
CA HIS A 122 -4.88 0.81 15.89
C HIS A 122 -5.33 2.29 15.77
N LYS A 123 -5.74 2.72 14.57
CA LYS A 123 -6.13 4.10 14.23
C LYS A 123 -4.98 5.12 14.24
N LEU A 124 -3.78 4.76 14.64
CA LEU A 124 -2.59 5.61 14.59
C LEU A 124 -1.89 5.45 13.22
N ARG A 125 -1.44 6.55 12.65
CA ARG A 125 -0.69 6.56 11.39
C ARG A 125 0.67 5.90 11.55
N LEU A 126 1.10 5.11 10.57
CA LEU A 126 2.41 4.47 10.55
C LEU A 126 3.42 5.30 9.78
N TYR A 127 4.63 5.35 10.33
CA TYR A 127 5.77 6.09 9.82
C TYR A 127 7.03 5.23 9.84
N MET A 128 8.00 5.60 9.02
CA MET A 128 9.39 5.12 9.09
C MET A 128 10.27 6.22 9.66
N PHE A 129 11.46 5.87 10.15
CA PHE A 129 12.47 6.86 10.55
C PHE A 129 13.62 6.84 9.54
N VAL A 130 14.03 8.00 9.02
CA VAL A 130 15.04 8.06 7.95
C VAL A 130 16.39 7.53 8.38
N ASN A 131 16.74 7.68 9.67
CA ASN A 131 18.03 7.24 10.22
C ASN A 131 18.05 5.75 10.61
N ASP A 132 16.95 5.03 10.49
CA ASP A 132 16.97 3.58 10.70
C ASP A 132 17.68 2.89 9.53
N ILE A 133 18.74 2.15 9.84
CA ILE A 133 19.51 1.37 8.88
C ILE A 133 19.29 -0.12 9.20
N GLY A 134 18.95 -0.90 8.18
CA GLY A 134 18.71 -2.32 8.33
C GLY A 134 17.60 -2.61 9.36
N HIS A 135 17.96 -3.27 10.44
CA HIS A 135 17.04 -3.70 11.49
C HIS A 135 17.05 -2.80 12.74
N SER A 136 17.66 -1.61 12.66
CA SER A 136 17.71 -0.68 13.79
C SER A 136 16.33 -0.13 14.17
N VAL A 137 16.19 0.33 15.41
CA VAL A 137 14.97 0.92 15.98
C VAL A 137 15.37 2.20 16.73
N THR A 138 16.11 3.09 16.04
CA THR A 138 16.69 4.28 16.65
C THR A 138 15.68 5.43 16.82
N GLY A 139 14.54 5.34 16.13
CA GLY A 139 13.48 6.35 16.22
C GLY A 139 12.60 6.24 17.47
N ASN A 140 12.73 5.18 18.28
CA ASN A 140 11.85 5.01 19.43
C ASN A 140 12.12 6.06 20.52
N GLY A 141 11.09 6.80 20.93
CA GLY A 141 11.17 7.91 21.88
C GLY A 141 11.57 9.25 21.28
N VAL A 142 11.94 9.30 19.99
CA VAL A 142 12.33 10.54 19.32
C VAL A 142 11.08 11.32 18.90
N ALA A 143 10.97 12.57 19.34
CA ALA A 143 9.88 13.50 19.00
C ALA A 143 8.45 12.91 19.19
N GLY A 144 8.27 12.06 20.20
CA GLY A 144 6.98 11.44 20.53
C GLY A 144 6.61 10.24 19.63
N PHE A 145 7.53 9.76 18.79
CA PHE A 145 7.34 8.54 18.03
C PHE A 145 7.72 7.30 18.86
N HIS A 146 6.89 6.28 18.77
CA HIS A 146 7.09 5.01 19.45
C HIS A 146 7.05 3.86 18.47
N ALA A 147 7.93 2.88 18.67
CA ALA A 147 7.93 1.65 17.89
C ALA A 147 6.53 0.98 17.90
N ALA A 148 6.01 0.65 16.75
CA ALA A 148 4.70 0.03 16.61
C ALA A 148 4.76 -1.45 17.04
N LYS A 149 4.59 -1.69 18.34
CA LYS A 149 4.56 -3.05 18.92
C LYS A 149 3.33 -3.81 18.48
N VAL A 150 3.47 -5.12 18.27
CA VAL A 150 2.34 -5.99 17.90
C VAL A 150 1.40 -6.13 19.09
N ILE A 151 0.14 -5.77 18.86
CA ILE A 151 -0.97 -5.92 19.79
C ILE A 151 -2.01 -6.80 19.10
N THR A 152 -2.40 -7.89 19.73
CA THR A 152 -3.31 -8.90 19.13
C THR A 152 -4.79 -8.48 19.16
N SER A 153 -5.17 -7.57 20.07
CA SER A 153 -6.54 -7.09 20.20
C SER A 153 -6.72 -5.79 19.41
N CYS A 154 -7.70 -5.77 18.50
CA CYS A 154 -8.04 -4.57 17.73
C CYS A 154 -8.98 -3.59 18.48
N ALA A 155 -9.30 -3.87 19.75
CA ALA A 155 -9.96 -2.90 20.58
C ALA A 155 -9.10 -1.63 20.66
N ALA A 156 -9.74 -0.46 20.51
CA ALA A 156 -9.03 0.81 20.48
C ALA A 156 -8.13 0.93 21.72
N ALA A 157 -6.86 1.22 21.51
CA ALA A 157 -6.04 1.79 22.57
C ALA A 157 -6.77 3.05 23.06
N ARG A 158 -7.24 3.02 24.30
CA ARG A 158 -7.88 4.16 24.97
C ARG A 158 -6.83 5.15 25.38
#